data_77a8d3a6dd2ed4d7ae3f1f09e9694075
#
_entry.id   77a8d3a6dd2ed4d7ae3f1f09e9694075
#
_cell.length_a   1.000
_cell.length_b   1.000
_cell.length_c   1.000
_cell.angle_alpha   90.00
_cell.angle_beta   90.00
_cell.angle_gamma   90.00
#
_symmetry.space_group_name_H-M   'P 1'
#
loop_
_entity.id
_entity.type
_entity.pdbx_description
1 polymer ?
#
loop_
_entity_poly.entity_id
_entity_poly.type
_entity_poly.pdbx_seq_one_letter_code
_entity_poly.pdbx_strand_id
1 'polypeptide(L)'
;MEPLKIGNIVLPHRAVFGPMAGFTDAPCRRLMAQHGAGFTVSEMVSSRALVYGDHKTVSLLKAEPNGAPYGVQIFGEVPQIMGEATAAIEQYEFDFVDINMGCPAPKIVSGGAGSKLMLDPDRCGHIVEQVVAHTSRPVTVKMRKGWDADHVTAVECAKACEQAGAALIAVHARTREQMYTPGIDPEIIARVKQAVHVPVLGNGDIHSAEDAVAMMQQTGCDGVMIARAALGDPWLFERVNAAIEGTPEPKAPNLQARMNALRRQVEEMVEQKGEFVAMPQARAQTMHYMKGLKGAAALRRYCCTLTHLEDLDELIDAVFEEQRKAGLDPDDVREVPFP
;
A
#
# COMPACT_ATOMS: atom_id res chain seq x y z
N MET A 1 -21.48 3.92 10.79
CA MET A 1 -20.20 4.29 11.45
C MET A 1 -19.88 5.74 11.11
N GLU A 2 -19.23 6.49 12.04
CA GLU A 2 -18.75 7.86 11.73
C GLU A 2 -17.68 7.83 10.64
N PRO A 3 -17.57 8.91 9.81
CA PRO A 3 -16.54 8.99 8.79
C PRO A 3 -15.12 8.86 9.37
N LEU A 4 -14.27 8.05 8.75
CA LEU A 4 -12.85 7.97 9.13
C LEU A 4 -12.13 9.25 8.68
N LYS A 5 -11.24 9.78 9.52
CA LYS A 5 -10.52 11.04 9.25
C LYS A 5 -9.03 10.90 9.49
N ILE A 6 -8.24 11.65 8.73
CA ILE A 6 -6.83 11.93 8.99
C ILE A 6 -6.74 13.45 9.25
N GLY A 7 -6.66 13.87 10.51
CA GLY A 7 -6.77 15.28 10.85
C GLY A 7 -8.09 15.87 10.32
N ASN A 8 -8.00 16.83 9.41
CA ASN A 8 -9.14 17.47 8.74
C ASN A 8 -9.61 16.77 7.46
N ILE A 9 -8.92 15.74 6.99
CA ILE A 9 -9.25 15.00 5.77
C ILE A 9 -10.28 13.91 6.10
N VAL A 10 -11.44 13.96 5.47
CA VAL A 10 -12.47 12.92 5.55
C VAL A 10 -12.19 11.88 4.48
N LEU A 11 -12.02 10.62 4.88
CA LEU A 11 -11.77 9.53 3.93
C LEU A 11 -13.09 9.05 3.33
N PRO A 12 -13.15 8.80 2.01
CA PRO A 12 -14.35 8.26 1.36
C PRO A 12 -14.67 6.83 1.86
N HIS A 13 -13.65 6.05 2.16
CA HIS A 13 -13.76 4.65 2.55
C HIS A 13 -12.76 4.27 3.66
N ARG A 14 -13.01 3.12 4.33
CA ARG A 14 -12.17 2.62 5.44
C ARG A 14 -11.11 1.61 5.02
N ALA A 15 -11.18 1.10 3.80
CA ALA A 15 -10.14 0.27 3.19
C ALA A 15 -9.16 1.17 2.43
N VAL A 16 -7.87 1.13 2.78
CA VAL A 16 -6.85 2.01 2.21
C VAL A 16 -5.72 1.20 1.58
N PHE A 17 -5.03 1.78 0.59
CA PHE A 17 -3.94 1.10 -0.11
C PHE A 17 -2.59 1.36 0.53
N GLY A 18 -1.93 0.30 1.00
CA GLY A 18 -0.63 0.37 1.66
C GLY A 18 0.55 0.49 0.69
N PRO A 19 1.59 1.27 1.05
CA PRO A 19 2.76 1.49 0.21
C PRO A 19 3.64 0.24 0.06
N MET A 20 4.12 -0.02 -1.16
CA MET A 20 5.02 -1.12 -1.51
C MET A 20 6.04 -0.65 -2.54
N ALA A 21 7.33 -0.64 -2.17
CA ALA A 21 8.41 -0.26 -3.08
C ALA A 21 8.43 -1.18 -4.31
N GLY A 22 8.50 -0.59 -5.50
CA GLY A 22 8.46 -1.27 -6.80
C GLY A 22 7.06 -1.63 -7.31
N PHE A 23 5.98 -1.30 -6.56
CA PHE A 23 4.61 -1.62 -6.94
C PHE A 23 3.66 -0.43 -6.88
N THR A 24 3.78 0.44 -5.87
CA THR A 24 2.81 1.53 -5.66
C THR A 24 3.20 2.81 -6.40
N ASP A 25 3.55 2.67 -7.67
CA ASP A 25 3.75 3.82 -8.56
C ASP A 25 2.42 4.53 -8.88
N ALA A 26 2.49 5.67 -9.55
CA ALA A 26 1.30 6.50 -9.79
C ALA A 26 0.18 5.77 -10.55
N PRO A 27 0.45 5.01 -11.65
CA PRO A 27 -0.59 4.23 -12.32
C PRO A 27 -1.27 3.20 -11.41
N CYS A 28 -0.47 2.47 -10.60
CA CYS A 28 -1.02 1.51 -9.64
C CYS A 28 -1.91 2.20 -8.60
N ARG A 29 -1.46 3.31 -8.01
CA ARG A 29 -2.25 4.08 -7.03
C ARG A 29 -3.53 4.62 -7.63
N ARG A 30 -3.47 5.15 -8.86
CA ARG A 30 -4.66 5.64 -9.59
C ARG A 30 -5.70 4.54 -9.77
N LEU A 31 -5.26 3.36 -10.21
CA LEU A 31 -6.14 2.21 -10.37
C LEU A 31 -6.82 1.82 -9.06
N MET A 32 -6.07 1.72 -7.95
CA MET A 32 -6.64 1.39 -6.64
C MET A 32 -7.63 2.45 -6.14
N ALA A 33 -7.33 3.73 -6.34
CA ALA A 33 -8.23 4.83 -5.97
C ALA A 33 -9.54 4.81 -6.78
N GLN A 34 -9.48 4.52 -8.08
CA GLN A 34 -10.67 4.36 -8.93
C GLN A 34 -11.59 3.23 -8.48
N HIS A 35 -11.04 2.21 -7.80
CA HIS A 35 -11.79 1.09 -7.23
C HIS A 35 -12.09 1.25 -5.73
N GLY A 36 -11.97 2.48 -5.19
CA GLY A 36 -12.46 2.79 -3.84
C GLY A 36 -11.42 2.65 -2.73
N ALA A 37 -10.12 2.68 -3.01
CA ALA A 37 -9.14 2.85 -1.94
C ALA A 37 -9.35 4.20 -1.25
N GLY A 38 -9.59 4.21 0.06
CA GLY A 38 -9.90 5.40 0.85
C GLY A 38 -8.79 6.45 0.89
N PHE A 39 -7.54 6.03 0.74
CA PHE A 39 -6.37 6.82 0.37
C PHE A 39 -5.29 5.94 -0.27
N THR A 40 -4.34 6.58 -0.90
CA THR A 40 -3.12 5.94 -1.43
C THR A 40 -1.87 6.62 -0.89
N VAL A 41 -0.74 5.89 -0.88
CA VAL A 41 0.54 6.41 -0.40
C VAL A 41 1.63 6.11 -1.42
N SER A 42 2.56 7.05 -1.63
CA SER A 42 3.70 6.87 -2.52
C SER A 42 4.58 5.68 -2.10
N GLU A 43 5.47 5.27 -2.98
CA GLU A 43 6.63 4.49 -2.55
C GLU A 43 7.44 5.29 -1.52
N MET A 44 8.15 4.60 -0.63
CA MET A 44 8.90 5.28 0.41
C MET A 44 10.09 6.07 -0.14
N VAL A 45 10.21 7.32 0.26
CA VAL A 45 11.21 8.28 -0.20
C VAL A 45 12.24 8.54 0.89
N SER A 46 13.52 8.50 0.55
CA SER A 46 14.60 8.75 1.50
C SER A 46 14.67 10.24 1.90
N SER A 47 14.57 10.52 3.20
CA SER A 47 14.72 11.88 3.73
C SER A 47 16.09 12.49 3.38
N ARG A 48 17.16 11.69 3.49
CA ARG A 48 18.51 12.15 3.09
C ARG A 48 18.57 12.48 1.60
N ALA A 49 18.01 11.63 0.74
CA ALA A 49 18.00 11.87 -0.72
C ALA A 49 17.24 13.15 -1.07
N LEU A 50 16.13 13.45 -0.39
CA LEU A 50 15.38 14.69 -0.56
C LEU A 50 16.21 15.92 -0.17
N VAL A 51 16.82 15.91 1.02
CA VAL A 51 17.64 17.04 1.52
C VAL A 51 18.85 17.28 0.63
N TYR A 52 19.48 16.23 0.09
CA TYR A 52 20.63 16.35 -0.81
C TYR A 52 20.27 16.53 -2.30
N GLY A 53 18.99 16.67 -2.66
CA GLY A 53 18.53 17.06 -4.00
C GLY A 53 18.63 15.95 -5.05
N ASP A 54 18.43 14.68 -4.68
CA ASP A 54 18.39 13.57 -5.65
C ASP A 54 17.14 13.65 -6.55
N HIS A 55 17.36 14.01 -7.81
CA HIS A 55 16.30 14.15 -8.81
C HIS A 55 15.49 12.85 -9.06
N LYS A 56 16.09 11.67 -8.89
CA LYS A 56 15.36 10.40 -9.04
C LYS A 56 14.34 10.21 -7.94
N THR A 57 14.66 10.67 -6.75
CA THR A 57 13.78 10.63 -5.59
C THR A 57 12.54 11.52 -5.80
N VAL A 58 12.70 12.68 -6.43
CA VAL A 58 11.60 13.60 -6.73
C VAL A 58 10.56 12.98 -7.66
N SER A 59 10.94 12.10 -8.58
CA SER A 59 9.99 11.45 -9.48
C SER A 59 8.97 10.55 -8.75
N LEU A 60 9.28 10.09 -7.54
CA LEU A 60 8.39 9.29 -6.69
C LEU A 60 7.30 10.13 -6.01
N LEU A 61 7.49 11.47 -5.96
CA LEU A 61 6.56 12.40 -5.30
C LEU A 61 5.37 12.80 -6.18
N LYS A 62 5.38 12.44 -7.47
CA LYS A 62 4.32 12.84 -8.39
C LYS A 62 2.95 12.45 -7.84
N ALA A 63 2.17 13.49 -7.52
CA ALA A 63 0.75 13.35 -7.31
C ALA A 63 0.06 13.14 -8.66
N GLU A 64 -0.98 12.34 -8.65
CA GLU A 64 -1.92 12.29 -9.75
C GLU A 64 -3.33 12.41 -9.19
N PRO A 65 -4.14 13.34 -9.69
CA PRO A 65 -5.53 13.48 -9.27
C PRO A 65 -6.25 12.15 -9.53
N ASN A 66 -6.69 11.47 -8.49
CA ASN A 66 -7.30 10.16 -8.60
C ASN A 66 -8.61 10.00 -7.81
N GLY A 67 -9.08 11.11 -7.19
CA GLY A 67 -10.32 11.14 -6.42
C GLY A 67 -10.21 10.62 -4.98
N ALA A 68 -9.04 10.14 -4.54
CA ALA A 68 -8.75 9.75 -3.17
C ALA A 68 -7.59 10.58 -2.61
N PRO A 69 -7.54 10.84 -1.29
CA PRO A 69 -6.39 11.49 -0.66
C PRO A 69 -5.09 10.76 -0.94
N TYR A 70 -4.04 11.53 -1.20
CA TYR A 70 -2.71 11.03 -1.54
C TYR A 70 -1.67 11.45 -0.51
N GLY A 71 -0.98 10.48 0.08
CA GLY A 71 0.12 10.71 1.01
C GLY A 71 1.50 10.48 0.39
N VAL A 72 2.49 11.26 0.81
CA VAL A 72 3.90 11.02 0.52
C VAL A 72 4.53 10.29 1.70
N GLN A 73 5.09 9.09 1.46
CA GLN A 73 5.79 8.34 2.49
C GLN A 73 7.28 8.66 2.49
N ILE A 74 7.79 9.15 3.62
CA ILE A 74 9.20 9.38 3.85
C ILE A 74 9.79 8.39 4.85
N PHE A 75 11.08 8.09 4.73
CA PHE A 75 11.81 7.29 5.71
C PHE A 75 13.18 7.88 6.02
N GLY A 76 13.61 7.71 7.25
CA GLY A 76 14.91 8.14 7.76
C GLY A 76 15.04 7.80 9.24
N GLU A 77 16.23 8.02 9.80
CA GLU A 77 16.54 7.68 11.19
C GLU A 77 16.91 8.92 12.03
N VAL A 78 17.15 10.08 11.37
CA VAL A 78 17.55 11.32 12.02
C VAL A 78 16.39 12.30 12.05
N PRO A 79 15.86 12.66 13.25
CA PRO A 79 14.66 13.51 13.35
C PRO A 79 14.80 14.84 12.59
N GLN A 80 15.90 15.57 12.71
CA GLN A 80 16.12 16.84 12.02
C GLN A 80 16.07 16.70 10.49
N ILE A 81 16.72 15.66 9.94
CA ILE A 81 16.70 15.40 8.49
C ILE A 81 15.31 15.03 8.02
N MET A 82 14.51 14.33 8.85
CA MET A 82 13.11 14.02 8.54
C MET A 82 12.27 15.31 8.47
N GLY A 83 12.47 16.26 9.39
CA GLY A 83 11.84 17.58 9.34
C GLY A 83 12.26 18.39 8.10
N GLU A 84 13.55 18.50 7.81
CA GLU A 84 14.07 19.19 6.61
C GLU A 84 13.54 18.57 5.32
N ALA A 85 13.48 17.25 5.24
CA ALA A 85 12.89 16.54 4.10
C ALA A 85 11.40 16.84 3.95
N THR A 86 10.68 16.97 5.06
CA THR A 86 9.25 17.35 5.06
C THR A 86 9.07 18.75 4.51
N ALA A 87 9.86 19.73 4.94
CA ALA A 87 9.85 21.08 4.38
C ALA A 87 10.17 21.07 2.87
N ALA A 88 11.10 20.22 2.43
CA ALA A 88 11.48 20.14 1.02
C ALA A 88 10.35 19.59 0.12
N ILE A 89 9.45 18.74 0.64
CA ILE A 89 8.34 18.21 -0.14
C ILE A 89 7.11 19.13 -0.15
N GLU A 90 7.00 20.14 0.70
CA GLU A 90 5.85 21.06 0.78
C GLU A 90 5.52 21.79 -0.56
N GLN A 91 6.49 21.90 -1.46
CA GLN A 91 6.31 22.47 -2.79
C GLN A 91 5.55 21.55 -3.77
N TYR A 92 5.33 20.27 -3.40
CA TYR A 92 4.62 19.30 -4.23
C TYR A 92 3.16 19.13 -3.79
N GLU A 93 2.35 18.58 -4.68
CA GLU A 93 0.93 18.30 -4.37
C GLU A 93 0.81 16.96 -3.65
N PHE A 94 0.28 16.97 -2.44
CA PHE A 94 -0.11 15.80 -1.64
C PHE A 94 -1.01 16.26 -0.49
N ASP A 95 -1.72 15.33 0.16
CA ASP A 95 -2.69 15.66 1.20
C ASP A 95 -2.13 15.45 2.61
N PHE A 96 -1.26 14.47 2.81
CA PHE A 96 -0.67 14.14 4.12
C PHE A 96 0.75 13.54 3.98
N VAL A 97 1.54 13.62 5.04
CA VAL A 97 2.86 12.97 5.13
C VAL A 97 2.71 11.65 5.87
N ASP A 98 3.24 10.56 5.32
CA ASP A 98 3.31 9.27 6.00
C ASP A 98 4.75 8.91 6.36
N ILE A 99 4.97 8.44 7.59
CA ILE A 99 6.30 8.06 8.08
C ILE A 99 6.44 6.55 8.10
N ASN A 100 7.47 6.03 7.40
CA ASN A 100 7.78 4.61 7.39
C ASN A 100 8.56 4.19 8.63
N MET A 101 7.93 3.43 9.52
CA MET A 101 8.55 2.76 10.67
C MET A 101 8.39 1.23 10.59
N GLY A 102 8.15 0.68 9.38
CA GLY A 102 7.82 -0.74 9.23
C GLY A 102 8.61 -1.49 8.18
N CYS A 103 9.41 -0.84 7.33
CA CYS A 103 10.18 -1.51 6.28
C CYS A 103 11.21 -2.47 6.89
N PRO A 104 11.18 -3.79 6.52
CA PRO A 104 12.11 -4.78 7.08
C PRO A 104 13.37 -4.97 6.25
N ALA A 105 13.49 -4.29 5.10
CA ALA A 105 14.55 -4.51 4.12
C ALA A 105 15.95 -4.27 4.73
N PRO A 106 16.91 -5.20 4.54
CA PRO A 106 18.24 -5.10 5.14
C PRO A 106 18.94 -3.75 4.89
N LYS A 107 18.85 -3.22 3.67
CA LYS A 107 19.43 -1.93 3.29
C LYS A 107 18.85 -0.75 4.09
N ILE A 108 17.58 -0.82 4.48
CA ILE A 108 16.90 0.25 5.24
C ILE A 108 17.23 0.13 6.72
N VAL A 109 17.09 -1.07 7.28
CA VAL A 109 17.30 -1.30 8.72
C VAL A 109 18.76 -1.20 9.14
N SER A 110 19.71 -1.51 8.25
CA SER A 110 21.15 -1.31 8.51
C SER A 110 21.52 0.18 8.68
N GLY A 111 20.76 1.08 8.04
CA GLY A 111 20.90 2.52 8.21
C GLY A 111 20.18 3.08 9.45
N GLY A 112 19.47 2.25 10.22
CA GLY A 112 18.74 2.68 11.42
C GLY A 112 17.28 3.08 11.18
N ALA A 113 16.81 3.09 9.93
CA ALA A 113 15.46 3.49 9.54
C ALA A 113 14.47 2.29 9.46
N GLY A 114 13.24 2.58 9.05
CA GLY A 114 12.19 1.58 8.90
C GLY A 114 11.87 0.88 10.22
N SER A 115 11.73 -0.44 10.20
CA SER A 115 11.40 -1.21 11.42
C SER A 115 12.48 -1.20 12.50
N LYS A 116 13.69 -0.74 12.21
CA LYS A 116 14.75 -0.55 13.23
C LYS A 116 14.37 0.53 14.24
N LEU A 117 13.60 1.53 13.83
CA LEU A 117 13.08 2.57 14.72
C LEU A 117 12.22 2.00 15.85
N MET A 118 11.54 0.88 15.62
CA MET A 118 10.69 0.23 16.62
C MET A 118 11.44 -0.21 17.89
N LEU A 119 12.77 -0.26 17.88
CA LEU A 119 13.59 -0.52 19.07
C LEU A 119 13.72 0.68 20.00
N ASP A 120 13.30 1.88 19.56
CA ASP A 120 13.46 3.14 20.28
C ASP A 120 12.17 3.98 20.12
N PRO A 121 11.15 3.76 20.99
CA PRO A 121 9.89 4.50 20.94
C PRO A 121 10.05 6.01 21.07
N ASP A 122 11.02 6.48 21.88
CA ASP A 122 11.28 7.91 22.05
C ASP A 122 11.78 8.54 20.74
N ARG A 123 12.65 7.84 20.02
CA ARG A 123 13.08 8.26 18.68
C ARG A 123 11.92 8.31 17.69
N CYS A 124 11.00 7.35 17.74
CA CYS A 124 9.79 7.39 16.92
C CYS A 124 9.00 8.68 17.19
N GLY A 125 8.79 9.04 18.45
CA GLY A 125 8.15 10.29 18.83
C GLY A 125 8.89 11.53 18.32
N HIS A 126 10.19 11.62 18.54
CA HIS A 126 11.02 12.75 18.08
C HIS A 126 11.01 12.93 16.55
N ILE A 127 10.96 11.82 15.79
CA ILE A 127 10.82 11.89 14.33
C ILE A 127 9.46 12.50 13.95
N VAL A 128 8.36 12.02 14.56
CA VAL A 128 7.03 12.57 14.30
C VAL A 128 6.96 14.05 14.69
N GLU A 129 7.49 14.44 15.84
CA GLU A 129 7.54 15.83 16.29
C GLU A 129 8.22 16.74 15.26
N GLN A 130 9.38 16.32 14.75
CA GLN A 130 10.10 17.10 13.73
C GLN A 130 9.34 17.16 12.41
N VAL A 131 8.68 16.08 11.97
CA VAL A 131 7.86 16.08 10.76
C VAL A 131 6.66 17.01 10.93
N VAL A 132 5.92 16.90 12.04
CA VAL A 132 4.76 17.77 12.35
C VAL A 132 5.16 19.24 12.40
N ALA A 133 6.33 19.57 12.95
CA ALA A 133 6.82 20.95 13.03
C ALA A 133 7.13 21.59 11.65
N HIS A 134 7.28 20.77 10.59
CA HIS A 134 7.69 21.23 9.25
C HIS A 134 6.59 21.11 8.19
N THR A 135 5.35 20.78 8.56
CA THR A 135 4.21 20.75 7.65
C THR A 135 2.93 21.24 8.33
N SER A 136 2.02 21.82 7.54
CA SER A 136 0.65 22.10 7.99
C SER A 136 -0.32 20.94 7.70
N ARG A 137 0.14 19.91 7.00
CA ARG A 137 -0.64 18.75 6.61
C ARG A 137 -0.66 17.69 7.71
N PRO A 138 -1.70 16.84 7.78
CA PRO A 138 -1.71 15.73 8.74
C PRO A 138 -0.51 14.80 8.54
N VAL A 139 0.01 14.25 9.65
CA VAL A 139 1.11 13.27 9.64
C VAL A 139 0.57 11.92 10.07
N THR A 140 0.86 10.87 9.30
CA THR A 140 0.51 9.48 9.61
C THR A 140 1.75 8.63 9.81
N VAL A 141 1.59 7.50 10.50
CA VAL A 141 2.71 6.58 10.75
C VAL A 141 2.32 5.17 10.35
N LYS A 142 3.17 4.50 9.56
CA LYS A 142 3.04 3.08 9.29
C LYS A 142 4.14 2.29 9.98
N MET A 143 3.74 1.41 10.92
CA MET A 143 4.65 0.63 11.73
C MET A 143 4.38 -0.88 11.67
N ARG A 144 5.25 -1.66 12.30
CA ARG A 144 5.06 -3.10 12.55
C ARG A 144 4.69 -3.36 14.02
N LYS A 145 4.48 -4.65 14.38
CA LYS A 145 4.31 -5.12 15.76
C LYS A 145 5.53 -4.82 16.64
N GLY A 146 6.72 -4.86 16.04
CA GLY A 146 8.00 -4.68 16.70
C GLY A 146 9.15 -5.21 15.83
N TRP A 147 10.32 -5.40 16.45
CA TRP A 147 11.52 -5.90 15.79
C TRP A 147 11.56 -7.44 15.72
N ASP A 148 11.45 -8.09 16.87
CA ASP A 148 11.45 -9.54 17.05
C ASP A 148 10.47 -9.93 18.17
N ALA A 149 10.54 -11.19 18.65
CA ALA A 149 9.65 -11.70 19.69
C ALA A 149 9.89 -11.04 21.06
N ASP A 150 11.12 -10.63 21.34
CA ASP A 150 11.52 -10.00 22.60
C ASP A 150 11.29 -8.48 22.61
N HIS A 151 11.16 -7.87 21.41
CA HIS A 151 10.99 -6.43 21.20
C HIS A 151 9.68 -6.14 20.46
N VAL A 152 8.55 -6.39 21.15
CA VAL A 152 7.18 -6.08 20.68
C VAL A 152 6.78 -4.73 21.24
N THR A 153 7.05 -3.66 20.51
CA THR A 153 7.02 -2.26 20.98
C THR A 153 5.97 -1.39 20.30
N ALA A 154 5.02 -1.98 19.55
CA ALA A 154 4.03 -1.22 18.80
C ALA A 154 3.19 -0.27 19.67
N VAL A 155 2.83 -0.68 20.91
CA VAL A 155 2.02 0.14 21.82
C VAL A 155 2.80 1.36 22.28
N GLU A 156 4.04 1.18 22.68
CA GLU A 156 4.92 2.25 23.16
C GLU A 156 5.24 3.23 22.03
N CYS A 157 5.56 2.71 20.85
CA CYS A 157 5.80 3.53 19.65
C CYS A 157 4.55 4.31 19.24
N ALA A 158 3.36 3.67 19.27
CA ALA A 158 2.11 4.34 18.90
C ALA A 158 1.79 5.50 19.85
N LYS A 159 1.95 5.30 21.17
CA LYS A 159 1.76 6.36 22.16
C LYS A 159 2.71 7.53 21.95
N ALA A 160 4.01 7.25 21.73
CA ALA A 160 5.00 8.28 21.46
C ALA A 160 4.69 9.07 20.17
N CYS A 161 4.26 8.37 19.11
CA CYS A 161 3.86 9.00 17.86
C CYS A 161 2.60 9.87 18.02
N GLU A 162 1.56 9.39 18.72
CA GLU A 162 0.34 10.18 19.00
C GLU A 162 0.66 11.44 19.80
N GLN A 163 1.45 11.31 20.87
CA GLN A 163 1.87 12.45 21.71
C GLN A 163 2.64 13.49 20.91
N ALA A 164 3.39 13.07 19.92
CA ALA A 164 4.14 13.93 19.00
C ALA A 164 3.29 14.53 17.86
N GLY A 165 2.01 14.18 17.77
CA GLY A 165 1.06 14.77 16.82
C GLY A 165 0.72 13.93 15.59
N ALA A 166 1.00 12.63 15.60
CA ALA A 166 0.49 11.73 14.55
C ALA A 166 -1.04 11.73 14.52
N ALA A 167 -1.63 11.86 13.33
CA ALA A 167 -3.07 11.94 13.12
C ALA A 167 -3.73 10.59 12.78
N LEU A 168 -2.93 9.56 12.44
CA LEU A 168 -3.37 8.19 12.18
C LEU A 168 -2.18 7.24 12.28
N ILE A 169 -2.43 6.01 12.74
CA ILE A 169 -1.41 4.96 12.86
C ILE A 169 -1.88 3.68 12.14
N ALA A 170 -1.07 3.17 11.21
CA ALA A 170 -1.29 1.88 10.56
C ALA A 170 -0.32 0.83 11.13
N VAL A 171 -0.86 -0.27 11.65
CA VAL A 171 -0.08 -1.32 12.33
C VAL A 171 -0.09 -2.62 11.53
N HIS A 172 1.07 -3.03 11.04
CA HIS A 172 1.26 -4.36 10.48
C HIS A 172 1.52 -5.36 11.61
N ALA A 173 0.64 -6.33 11.76
CA ALA A 173 0.61 -7.28 12.88
C ALA A 173 1.68 -8.38 12.80
N ARG A 174 2.87 -8.06 12.31
CA ARG A 174 4.09 -8.90 12.29
C ARG A 174 5.28 -8.12 12.78
N THR A 175 6.23 -8.82 13.40
CA THR A 175 7.56 -8.24 13.68
C THR A 175 8.38 -8.10 12.41
N ARG A 176 9.51 -7.38 12.49
CA ARG A 176 10.49 -7.32 11.39
C ARG A 176 11.04 -8.71 11.05
N GLU A 177 11.35 -9.50 12.06
CA GLU A 177 11.93 -10.85 11.88
C GLU A 177 10.96 -11.81 11.18
N GLN A 178 9.67 -11.73 11.50
CA GLN A 178 8.63 -12.54 10.83
C GLN A 178 8.49 -12.23 9.34
N MET A 179 8.98 -11.11 8.86
CA MET A 179 8.88 -10.69 7.45
C MET A 179 7.46 -10.83 6.89
N TYR A 180 7.20 -11.92 6.17
CA TYR A 180 5.92 -12.26 5.52
C TYR A 180 5.51 -13.73 5.80
N THR A 181 6.07 -14.37 6.83
CA THR A 181 5.65 -15.73 7.22
C THR A 181 4.14 -15.75 7.50
N PRO A 182 3.44 -16.86 7.19
CA PRO A 182 2.00 -16.96 7.45
C PRO A 182 1.64 -16.72 8.92
N GLY A 183 0.46 -16.12 9.13
CA GLY A 183 -0.06 -15.82 10.45
C GLY A 183 0.36 -14.44 10.95
N ILE A 184 -0.64 -13.69 11.37
CA ILE A 184 -0.50 -12.37 12.00
C ILE A 184 -0.95 -12.46 13.47
N ASP A 185 -0.63 -11.45 14.24
CA ASP A 185 -1.10 -11.27 15.61
C ASP A 185 -2.08 -10.09 15.69
N PRO A 186 -3.41 -10.30 15.48
CA PRO A 186 -4.38 -9.24 15.54
C PRO A 186 -4.48 -8.56 16.92
N GLU A 187 -4.10 -9.27 18.00
CA GLU A 187 -4.18 -8.73 19.36
C GLU A 187 -3.31 -7.47 19.53
N ILE A 188 -2.15 -7.40 18.84
CA ILE A 188 -1.32 -6.20 18.92
C ILE A 188 -2.04 -4.96 18.36
N ILE A 189 -2.86 -5.13 17.30
CA ILE A 189 -3.66 -4.04 16.74
C ILE A 189 -4.71 -3.59 17.75
N ALA A 190 -5.40 -4.53 18.40
CA ALA A 190 -6.38 -4.23 19.46
C ALA A 190 -5.72 -3.48 20.63
N ARG A 191 -4.55 -3.92 21.07
CA ARG A 191 -3.79 -3.25 22.13
C ARG A 191 -3.36 -1.83 21.76
N VAL A 192 -2.93 -1.62 20.52
CA VAL A 192 -2.61 -0.27 20.03
C VAL A 192 -3.88 0.57 20.00
N LYS A 193 -5.00 0.06 19.45
CA LYS A 193 -6.28 0.78 19.40
C LYS A 193 -6.79 1.20 20.78
N GLN A 194 -6.60 0.37 21.78
CA GLN A 194 -6.97 0.68 23.17
C GLN A 194 -6.03 1.73 23.82
N ALA A 195 -4.82 1.86 23.32
CA ALA A 195 -3.77 2.68 23.91
C ALA A 195 -3.67 4.10 23.35
N VAL A 196 -4.30 4.37 22.19
CA VAL A 196 -4.28 5.66 21.48
C VAL A 196 -5.70 6.13 21.14
N HIS A 197 -5.88 7.44 20.92
CA HIS A 197 -7.15 8.07 20.57
C HIS A 197 -7.26 8.33 19.07
N VAL A 198 -6.13 8.47 18.37
CA VAL A 198 -6.11 8.63 16.91
C VAL A 198 -6.61 7.38 16.20
N PRO A 199 -7.13 7.49 14.98
CA PRO A 199 -7.53 6.33 14.19
C PRO A 199 -6.39 5.33 14.01
N VAL A 200 -6.74 4.03 14.12
CA VAL A 200 -5.82 2.91 13.91
C VAL A 200 -6.28 2.07 12.74
N LEU A 201 -5.39 1.80 11.80
CA LEU A 201 -5.62 0.88 10.69
C LEU A 201 -4.96 -0.46 10.94
N GLY A 202 -5.73 -1.55 10.81
CA GLY A 202 -5.21 -2.90 10.85
C GLY A 202 -4.59 -3.30 9.51
N ASN A 203 -3.40 -3.90 9.56
CA ASN A 203 -2.70 -4.38 8.35
C ASN A 203 -2.10 -5.77 8.55
N GLY A 204 -2.23 -6.63 7.55
CA GLY A 204 -1.66 -7.97 7.47
C GLY A 204 -2.70 -9.01 7.07
N ASP A 205 -2.36 -9.85 6.10
CA ASP A 205 -3.13 -11.00 5.60
C ASP A 205 -4.62 -10.72 5.29
N ILE A 206 -4.93 -9.55 4.77
CA ILE A 206 -6.26 -9.19 4.27
C ILE A 206 -6.29 -9.56 2.80
N HIS A 207 -6.97 -10.66 2.47
CA HIS A 207 -7.08 -11.22 1.13
C HIS A 207 -8.50 -11.18 0.59
N SER A 208 -9.49 -10.96 1.46
CA SER A 208 -10.91 -10.95 1.12
C SER A 208 -11.66 -9.88 1.92
N ALA A 209 -12.94 -9.70 1.59
CA ALA A 209 -13.84 -8.83 2.35
C ALA A 209 -14.09 -9.36 3.77
N GLU A 210 -14.17 -10.69 3.92
CA GLU A 210 -14.33 -11.37 5.20
C GLU A 210 -13.13 -11.14 6.12
N ASP A 211 -11.89 -11.22 5.58
CA ASP A 211 -10.67 -10.93 6.35
C ASP A 211 -10.68 -9.50 6.90
N ALA A 212 -11.11 -8.54 6.08
CA ALA A 212 -11.20 -7.13 6.46
C ALA A 212 -12.22 -6.91 7.58
N VAL A 213 -13.41 -7.48 7.45
CA VAL A 213 -14.46 -7.40 8.48
C VAL A 213 -14.02 -8.10 9.76
N ALA A 214 -13.42 -9.29 9.65
CA ALA A 214 -12.88 -10.03 10.80
C ALA A 214 -11.80 -9.24 11.53
N MET A 215 -10.87 -8.60 10.80
CA MET A 215 -9.84 -7.73 11.36
C MET A 215 -10.47 -6.60 12.20
N MET A 216 -11.45 -5.88 11.64
CA MET A 216 -12.10 -4.78 12.35
C MET A 216 -12.89 -5.26 13.56
N GLN A 217 -13.60 -6.39 13.46
CA GLN A 217 -14.39 -6.95 14.56
C GLN A 217 -13.51 -7.46 15.71
N GLN A 218 -12.41 -8.13 15.40
CA GLN A 218 -11.51 -8.71 16.41
C GLN A 218 -10.68 -7.66 17.12
N THR A 219 -10.29 -6.59 16.41
CA THR A 219 -9.33 -5.62 16.93
C THR A 219 -9.93 -4.28 17.35
N GLY A 220 -11.14 -3.97 16.89
CA GLY A 220 -11.76 -2.66 17.06
C GLY A 220 -11.07 -1.53 16.29
N CYS A 221 -10.19 -1.85 15.34
CA CYS A 221 -9.53 -0.82 14.51
C CYS A 221 -10.55 -0.06 13.65
N ASP A 222 -10.20 1.16 13.25
CA ASP A 222 -11.10 2.10 12.57
C ASP A 222 -11.21 1.85 11.06
N GLY A 223 -10.30 1.09 10.49
CA GLY A 223 -10.25 0.70 9.09
C GLY A 223 -9.13 -0.29 8.84
N VAL A 224 -8.94 -0.66 7.58
CA VAL A 224 -7.95 -1.67 7.18
C VAL A 224 -7.03 -1.15 6.09
N MET A 225 -5.76 -1.56 6.14
CA MET A 225 -4.79 -1.28 5.08
C MET A 225 -4.50 -2.56 4.30
N ILE A 226 -4.86 -2.55 3.02
CA ILE A 226 -4.64 -3.65 2.08
C ILE A 226 -3.38 -3.35 1.27
N ALA A 227 -2.54 -4.35 1.04
CA ALA A 227 -1.32 -4.21 0.25
C ALA A 227 -1.28 -5.26 -0.88
N ARG A 228 -0.51 -6.34 -0.69
CA ARG A 228 -0.22 -7.36 -1.72
C ARG A 228 -1.45 -7.99 -2.36
N ALA A 229 -2.54 -8.15 -1.62
CA ALA A 229 -3.77 -8.78 -2.13
C ALA A 229 -4.44 -7.95 -3.24
N ALA A 230 -4.33 -6.62 -3.19
CA ALA A 230 -4.89 -5.73 -4.20
C ALA A 230 -4.09 -5.71 -5.51
N LEU A 231 -2.85 -6.20 -5.53
CA LEU A 231 -2.07 -6.28 -6.77
C LEU A 231 -2.71 -7.27 -7.74
N GLY A 232 -3.10 -6.77 -8.91
CA GLY A 232 -3.86 -7.52 -9.92
C GLY A 232 -5.34 -7.70 -9.58
N ASP A 233 -5.79 -7.18 -8.42
CA ASP A 233 -7.18 -7.19 -7.96
C ASP A 233 -7.60 -5.86 -7.33
N PRO A 234 -7.71 -4.79 -8.09
CA PRO A 234 -8.16 -3.50 -7.54
C PRO A 234 -9.61 -3.54 -7.02
N TRP A 235 -10.48 -4.41 -7.56
CA TRP A 235 -11.87 -4.61 -7.13
C TRP A 235 -12.00 -5.13 -5.69
N LEU A 236 -10.91 -5.59 -5.09
CA LEU A 236 -10.90 -5.97 -3.68
C LEU A 236 -11.35 -4.81 -2.78
N PHE A 237 -11.00 -3.56 -3.13
CA PHE A 237 -11.46 -2.39 -2.38
C PHE A 237 -12.98 -2.22 -2.44
N GLU A 238 -13.60 -2.41 -3.62
CA GLU A 238 -15.05 -2.33 -3.77
C GLU A 238 -15.76 -3.38 -2.90
N ARG A 239 -15.26 -4.64 -2.93
CA ARG A 239 -15.83 -5.74 -2.13
C ARG A 239 -15.67 -5.49 -0.63
N VAL A 240 -14.48 -5.07 -0.22
CA VAL A 240 -14.18 -4.77 1.19
C VAL A 240 -15.04 -3.61 1.70
N ASN A 241 -15.14 -2.52 0.93
CA ASN A 241 -15.96 -1.38 1.30
C ASN A 241 -17.44 -1.77 1.41
N ALA A 242 -17.97 -2.53 0.44
CA ALA A 242 -19.34 -3.02 0.49
C ALA A 242 -19.62 -3.83 1.77
N ALA A 243 -18.70 -4.73 2.14
CA ALA A 243 -18.83 -5.54 3.34
C ALA A 243 -18.75 -4.71 4.64
N ILE A 244 -17.84 -3.73 4.71
CA ILE A 244 -17.72 -2.83 5.87
C ILE A 244 -18.95 -1.93 6.01
N GLU A 245 -19.49 -1.44 4.89
CA GLU A 245 -20.61 -0.50 4.83
C GLU A 245 -21.97 -1.21 4.89
N GLY A 246 -21.99 -2.54 4.73
CA GLY A 246 -23.22 -3.34 4.70
C GLY A 246 -24.07 -3.12 3.45
N THR A 247 -23.43 -2.77 2.33
CA THR A 247 -24.06 -2.62 1.02
C THR A 247 -23.94 -3.93 0.21
N PRO A 248 -24.75 -4.13 -0.84
CA PRO A 248 -24.64 -5.32 -1.67
C PRO A 248 -23.24 -5.50 -2.28
N GLU A 249 -22.78 -6.74 -2.32
CA GLU A 249 -21.51 -7.07 -2.94
C GLU A 249 -21.51 -6.67 -4.43
N PRO A 250 -20.46 -5.97 -4.92
CA PRO A 250 -20.35 -5.61 -6.32
C PRO A 250 -20.13 -6.84 -7.19
N LYS A 251 -20.53 -6.74 -8.47
CA LYS A 251 -20.31 -7.83 -9.44
C LYS A 251 -18.81 -8.05 -9.63
N ALA A 252 -18.40 -9.32 -9.61
CA ALA A 252 -17.02 -9.69 -9.94
C ALA A 252 -16.67 -9.28 -11.39
N PRO A 253 -15.44 -8.79 -11.63
CA PRO A 253 -14.99 -8.47 -12.98
C PRO A 253 -14.82 -9.75 -13.80
N ASN A 254 -15.20 -9.70 -15.07
CA ASN A 254 -14.85 -10.76 -16.02
C ASN A 254 -13.38 -10.65 -16.45
N LEU A 255 -12.89 -11.64 -17.18
CA LEU A 255 -11.49 -11.67 -17.64
C LEU A 255 -11.14 -10.46 -18.51
N GLN A 256 -12.07 -10.01 -19.35
CA GLN A 256 -11.86 -8.83 -20.20
C GLN A 256 -11.63 -7.56 -19.36
N ALA A 257 -12.42 -7.34 -18.32
CA ALA A 257 -12.22 -6.20 -17.41
C ALA A 257 -10.85 -6.26 -16.70
N ARG A 258 -10.43 -7.48 -16.28
CA ARG A 258 -9.11 -7.69 -15.66
C ARG A 258 -7.97 -7.37 -16.63
N MET A 259 -8.05 -7.83 -17.87
CA MET A 259 -7.01 -7.58 -18.88
C MET A 259 -7.00 -6.11 -19.33
N ASN A 260 -8.16 -5.46 -19.39
CA ASN A 260 -8.25 -4.03 -19.67
C ASN A 260 -7.60 -3.19 -18.56
N ALA A 261 -7.79 -3.56 -17.29
CA ALA A 261 -7.15 -2.89 -16.16
C ALA A 261 -5.62 -3.06 -16.20
N LEU A 262 -5.14 -4.28 -16.47
CA LEU A 262 -3.72 -4.56 -16.67
C LEU A 262 -3.13 -3.70 -17.79
N ARG A 263 -3.76 -3.72 -18.98
CA ARG A 263 -3.30 -2.96 -20.15
C ARG A 263 -3.19 -1.48 -19.82
N ARG A 264 -4.25 -0.89 -19.31
CA ARG A 264 -4.29 0.53 -18.94
C ARG A 264 -3.20 0.89 -17.94
N GLN A 265 -2.99 0.07 -16.91
CA GLN A 265 -1.95 0.31 -15.91
C GLN A 265 -0.56 0.34 -16.57
N VAL A 266 -0.24 -0.58 -17.47
CA VAL A 266 1.07 -0.66 -18.14
C VAL A 266 1.22 0.48 -19.16
N GLU A 267 0.19 0.81 -19.94
CA GLU A 267 0.18 1.96 -20.86
C GLU A 267 0.53 3.26 -20.11
N GLU A 268 -0.13 3.51 -18.97
CA GLU A 268 0.16 4.69 -18.14
C GLU A 268 1.60 4.66 -17.57
N MET A 269 2.14 3.47 -17.23
CA MET A 269 3.54 3.35 -16.83
C MET A 269 4.50 3.74 -17.99
N VAL A 270 4.18 3.32 -19.22
CA VAL A 270 4.96 3.66 -20.42
C VAL A 270 4.88 5.15 -20.72
N GLU A 271 3.71 5.75 -20.62
CA GLU A 271 3.53 7.21 -20.81
C GLU A 271 4.37 8.02 -19.81
N GLN A 272 4.46 7.57 -18.56
CA GLN A 272 5.15 8.31 -17.50
C GLN A 272 6.67 8.13 -17.51
N LYS A 273 7.16 6.95 -17.83
CA LYS A 273 8.57 6.55 -17.63
C LYS A 273 9.30 6.24 -18.92
N GLY A 274 8.57 6.14 -20.05
CA GLY A 274 9.05 5.56 -21.30
C GLY A 274 9.14 4.05 -21.25
N GLU A 275 8.97 3.41 -22.39
CA GLU A 275 8.85 1.96 -22.54
C GLU A 275 10.06 1.20 -21.99
N PHE A 276 11.27 1.69 -22.26
CA PHE A 276 12.52 1.08 -21.80
C PHE A 276 12.60 0.91 -20.26
N VAL A 277 12.03 1.85 -19.51
CA VAL A 277 12.01 1.80 -18.05
C VAL A 277 10.76 1.10 -17.54
N ALA A 278 9.61 1.36 -18.14
CA ALA A 278 8.31 0.87 -17.70
C ALA A 278 8.18 -0.65 -17.86
N MET A 279 8.53 -1.22 -19.01
CA MET A 279 8.28 -2.64 -19.30
C MET A 279 9.02 -3.60 -18.35
N PRO A 280 10.30 -3.41 -18.00
CA PRO A 280 10.96 -4.22 -16.98
C PRO A 280 10.28 -4.15 -15.60
N GLN A 281 9.73 -2.99 -15.22
CA GLN A 281 8.99 -2.83 -13.96
C GLN A 281 7.60 -3.49 -14.04
N ALA A 282 6.92 -3.38 -15.18
CA ALA A 282 5.62 -3.99 -15.42
C ALA A 282 5.63 -5.53 -15.29
N ARG A 283 6.76 -6.20 -15.55
CA ARG A 283 6.89 -7.67 -15.41
C ARG A 283 6.40 -8.18 -14.05
N ALA A 284 6.80 -7.52 -12.96
CA ALA A 284 6.39 -7.90 -11.62
C ALA A 284 4.89 -7.63 -11.39
N GLN A 285 4.37 -6.53 -11.91
CA GLN A 285 2.96 -6.17 -11.75
C GLN A 285 2.04 -7.08 -12.56
N THR A 286 2.40 -7.39 -13.82
CA THR A 286 1.61 -8.28 -14.68
C THR A 286 1.45 -9.69 -14.12
N MET A 287 2.47 -10.21 -13.41
CA MET A 287 2.40 -11.54 -12.80
C MET A 287 1.26 -11.67 -11.79
N HIS A 288 0.85 -10.60 -11.13
CA HIS A 288 -0.26 -10.62 -10.17
C HIS A 288 -1.62 -10.84 -10.86
N TYR A 289 -1.79 -10.33 -12.08
CA TYR A 289 -3.01 -10.54 -12.87
C TYR A 289 -3.18 -11.98 -13.37
N MET A 290 -2.10 -12.77 -13.36
CA MET A 290 -2.13 -14.19 -13.78
C MET A 290 -2.62 -15.12 -12.66
N LYS A 291 -2.90 -14.62 -11.46
CA LYS A 291 -3.38 -15.43 -10.34
C LYS A 291 -4.76 -16.02 -10.66
N GLY A 292 -4.96 -17.29 -10.32
CA GLY A 292 -6.23 -18.01 -10.53
C GLY A 292 -6.49 -18.49 -11.96
N LEU A 293 -5.72 -18.05 -12.97
CA LEU A 293 -5.93 -18.44 -14.37
C LEU A 293 -5.41 -19.85 -14.66
N LYS A 294 -6.04 -20.55 -15.59
CA LYS A 294 -5.48 -21.77 -16.18
C LYS A 294 -4.18 -21.40 -16.92
N GLY A 295 -3.20 -22.26 -16.84
CA GLY A 295 -1.89 -21.98 -17.43
C GLY A 295 -1.06 -20.91 -16.70
N ALA A 296 -1.45 -20.45 -15.51
CA ALA A 296 -0.82 -19.35 -14.79
C ALA A 296 0.70 -19.45 -14.67
N ALA A 297 1.27 -20.67 -14.55
CA ALA A 297 2.72 -20.84 -14.47
C ALA A 297 3.43 -20.48 -15.79
N ALA A 298 2.85 -20.83 -16.94
CA ALA A 298 3.38 -20.47 -18.24
C ALA A 298 3.20 -18.97 -18.52
N LEU A 299 2.01 -18.43 -18.21
CA LEU A 299 1.71 -17.01 -18.35
C LEU A 299 2.66 -16.14 -17.49
N ARG A 300 2.96 -16.53 -16.24
CA ARG A 300 3.95 -15.81 -15.41
C ARG A 300 5.36 -15.86 -15.99
N ARG A 301 5.77 -16.97 -16.64
CA ARG A 301 7.05 -17.00 -17.36
C ARG A 301 7.04 -16.01 -18.52
N TYR A 302 5.92 -15.92 -19.25
CA TYR A 302 5.76 -14.94 -20.30
C TYR A 302 5.87 -13.50 -19.77
N CYS A 303 5.23 -13.18 -18.63
CA CYS A 303 5.39 -11.86 -17.99
C CYS A 303 6.85 -11.45 -17.78
N CYS A 304 7.75 -12.41 -17.52
CA CYS A 304 9.18 -12.11 -17.33
C CYS A 304 9.90 -11.67 -18.61
N THR A 305 9.33 -11.91 -19.80
CA THR A 305 9.97 -11.61 -21.10
C THR A 305 9.53 -10.28 -21.70
N LEU A 306 8.54 -9.60 -21.13
CA LEU A 306 8.00 -8.34 -21.64
C LEU A 306 9.12 -7.29 -21.80
N THR A 307 9.25 -6.72 -23.00
CA THR A 307 10.23 -5.68 -23.34
C THR A 307 9.59 -4.48 -24.03
N HIS A 308 8.51 -4.73 -24.78
CA HIS A 308 7.72 -3.74 -25.50
C HIS A 308 6.24 -3.83 -25.13
N LEU A 309 5.48 -2.79 -25.41
CA LEU A 309 4.04 -2.77 -25.15
C LEU A 309 3.29 -3.80 -26.01
N GLU A 310 3.79 -4.06 -27.21
CA GLU A 310 3.28 -5.12 -28.11
C GLU A 310 3.36 -6.51 -27.48
N ASP A 311 4.42 -6.80 -26.70
CA ASP A 311 4.54 -8.08 -25.97
C ASP A 311 3.41 -8.25 -24.94
N LEU A 312 2.89 -7.15 -24.40
CA LEU A 312 1.75 -7.18 -23.49
C LEU A 312 0.45 -7.57 -24.20
N ASP A 313 0.23 -7.10 -25.43
CA ASP A 313 -0.92 -7.49 -26.23
C ASP A 313 -0.88 -8.98 -26.55
N GLU A 314 0.29 -9.50 -26.95
CA GLU A 314 0.51 -10.94 -27.17
C GLU A 314 0.28 -11.76 -25.88
N LEU A 315 0.72 -11.26 -24.71
CA LEU A 315 0.44 -11.91 -23.43
C LEU A 315 -1.06 -11.94 -23.14
N ILE A 316 -1.79 -10.84 -23.38
CA ILE A 316 -3.24 -10.77 -23.16
C ILE A 316 -3.95 -11.76 -24.07
N ASP A 317 -3.59 -11.85 -25.34
CA ASP A 317 -4.13 -12.83 -26.29
C ASP A 317 -3.87 -14.28 -25.82
N ALA A 318 -2.65 -14.55 -25.35
CA ALA A 318 -2.30 -15.85 -24.79
C ALA A 318 -3.11 -16.18 -23.52
N VAL A 319 -3.44 -15.21 -22.69
CA VAL A 319 -4.33 -15.42 -21.53
C VAL A 319 -5.69 -15.93 -21.98
N PHE A 320 -6.34 -15.28 -22.96
CA PHE A 320 -7.64 -15.71 -23.46
C PHE A 320 -7.57 -17.07 -24.14
N GLU A 321 -6.52 -17.33 -24.91
CA GLU A 321 -6.34 -18.61 -25.59
C GLU A 321 -6.19 -19.77 -24.59
N GLU A 322 -5.40 -19.60 -23.52
CA GLU A 322 -5.24 -20.62 -22.49
C GLU A 322 -6.55 -20.96 -21.76
N GLN A 323 -7.41 -19.96 -21.49
CA GLN A 323 -8.73 -20.25 -20.90
C GLN A 323 -9.62 -21.03 -21.88
N ARG A 324 -9.67 -20.64 -23.17
CA ARG A 324 -10.45 -21.34 -24.20
C ARG A 324 -9.94 -22.78 -24.42
N LYS A 325 -8.62 -23.00 -24.46
CA LYS A 325 -8.01 -24.35 -24.55
C LYS A 325 -8.40 -25.23 -23.36
N ALA A 326 -8.62 -24.64 -22.18
CA ALA A 326 -9.12 -25.34 -21.01
C ALA A 326 -10.63 -25.60 -21.04
N GLY A 327 -11.33 -25.21 -22.11
CA GLY A 327 -12.78 -25.36 -22.25
C GLY A 327 -13.59 -24.35 -21.43
N LEU A 328 -12.96 -23.25 -20.98
CA LEU A 328 -13.62 -22.20 -20.21
C LEU A 328 -14.08 -21.06 -21.12
N ASP A 329 -15.25 -20.49 -20.79
CA ASP A 329 -15.70 -19.23 -21.38
C ASP A 329 -15.04 -18.05 -20.65
N PRO A 330 -14.14 -17.28 -21.30
CA PRO A 330 -13.47 -16.15 -20.68
C PRO A 330 -14.43 -15.03 -20.22
N ASP A 331 -15.64 -14.97 -20.77
CA ASP A 331 -16.64 -13.97 -20.42
C ASP A 331 -17.54 -14.42 -19.25
N ASP A 332 -17.54 -15.70 -18.90
CA ASP A 332 -18.27 -16.21 -17.73
C ASP A 332 -17.41 -16.14 -16.47
N VAL A 333 -17.75 -15.21 -15.58
CA VAL A 333 -17.06 -15.02 -14.29
C VAL A 333 -17.11 -16.24 -13.37
N ARG A 334 -18.02 -17.19 -13.59
CA ARG A 334 -18.11 -18.43 -12.82
C ARG A 334 -17.09 -19.47 -13.28
N GLU A 335 -16.73 -19.46 -14.57
CA GLU A 335 -15.75 -20.39 -15.17
C GLU A 335 -14.31 -19.88 -15.03
N VAL A 336 -14.11 -18.57 -15.10
CA VAL A 336 -12.84 -17.92 -14.81
C VAL A 336 -13.00 -17.03 -13.58
N PRO A 337 -13.16 -17.63 -12.39
CA PRO A 337 -13.43 -16.88 -11.18
C PRO A 337 -12.27 -15.97 -10.80
N PHE A 338 -12.62 -14.86 -10.19
CA PHE A 338 -11.66 -13.95 -9.60
C PHE A 338 -11.09 -14.62 -8.34
N PRO A 339 -9.75 -14.63 -8.12
CA PRO A 339 -9.13 -15.33 -7.00
C PRO A 339 -9.37 -14.63 -5.65
#